data_d95f79fe54152f48bfaaf1dc37a15f90
#
_entry.id   d95f79fe54152f48bfaaf1dc37a15f90
#
_cell.length_a   1.000
_cell.length_b   1.000
_cell.length_c   1.000
_cell.angle_alpha   90.00
_cell.angle_beta   90.00
_cell.angle_gamma   90.00
#
_symmetry.space_group_name_H-M   'P 1'
#
loop_
_entity.id
_entity.type
_entity.pdbx_description
1 polymer ?
#
loop_
_entity_poly.entity_id
_entity_poly.type
_entity_poly.pdbx_seq_one_letter_code
_entity_poly.pdbx_strand_id
1 'polypeptide(L)'
;MTQAEGVAEFTLKAIVVGVVLGIVFGAANAYLGLRVGMTVSASIPAAVMTVAVFRLLRLRGTILEANLSQTVASASTALATGTIFTIPALFLWGATPPYLQVVALAFLGALLGIAAMVPLRRLLIVKAHDELPYPEGTACAEVLRATVHESSGAANASAWIFRGMAAGAAVKVVISLAYLLPGEIGFALPVLPKAELALEIAPALLGVGYILGYRQAAVCVAGALISAVVITPLIAWMGAAMTQPLYPETQRLIVDMDAGDIWSRYVRYIGAGAVATAGILTVLRGLPTMLDAFTSVARG
;
A
#
# COMPACT_ATOMS: atom_id res chain seq x y z
N MET A 1 17.10 -27.26 4.48
CA MET A 1 15.71 -27.16 4.02
C MET A 1 15.33 -28.52 3.47
N THR A 2 14.75 -29.37 4.29
CA THR A 2 14.20 -30.67 3.88
C THR A 2 12.97 -30.37 3.00
N GLN A 3 13.02 -30.82 1.75
CA GLN A 3 11.84 -30.88 0.89
C GLN A 3 10.78 -31.70 1.63
N ALA A 4 9.68 -31.06 2.01
CA ALA A 4 8.49 -31.78 2.41
C ALA A 4 7.90 -32.36 1.12
N GLU A 5 8.26 -33.61 0.85
CA GLU A 5 7.71 -34.40 -0.25
C GLU A 5 6.18 -34.39 -0.15
N GLY A 6 5.51 -33.88 -1.17
CA GLY A 6 4.08 -34.08 -1.39
C GLY A 6 3.13 -32.94 -1.04
N VAL A 7 3.58 -31.76 -0.63
CA VAL A 7 2.66 -30.65 -0.39
C VAL A 7 2.37 -29.93 -1.71
N ALA A 8 1.10 -29.98 -2.18
CA ALA A 8 0.70 -29.31 -3.41
C ALA A 8 0.81 -27.77 -3.24
N GLU A 9 1.56 -27.14 -4.13
CA GLU A 9 1.76 -25.68 -4.17
C GLU A 9 1.08 -25.09 -5.40
N PHE A 10 1.47 -25.57 -6.58
CA PHE A 10 1.02 -25.01 -7.86
C PHE A 10 -0.15 -25.81 -8.40
N THR A 11 -1.38 -25.40 -8.03
CA THR A 11 -2.61 -26.08 -8.45
C THR A 11 -3.52 -25.14 -9.24
N LEU A 12 -4.27 -25.70 -10.16
CA LEU A 12 -5.21 -24.93 -10.99
C LEU A 12 -6.25 -24.19 -10.11
N LYS A 13 -6.73 -24.80 -9.02
CA LYS A 13 -7.67 -24.15 -8.10
C LYS A 13 -7.07 -22.90 -7.44
N ALA A 14 -5.80 -22.95 -7.03
CA ALA A 14 -5.12 -21.81 -6.41
C ALA A 14 -4.95 -20.66 -7.42
N ILE A 15 -4.60 -20.99 -8.65
CA ILE A 15 -4.46 -20.01 -9.74
C ILE A 15 -5.82 -19.38 -10.06
N VAL A 16 -6.86 -20.18 -10.27
CA VAL A 16 -8.20 -19.67 -10.62
C VAL A 16 -8.75 -18.76 -9.52
N VAL A 17 -8.66 -19.18 -8.25
CA VAL A 17 -9.10 -18.34 -7.12
C VAL A 17 -8.25 -17.07 -7.05
N GLY A 18 -6.93 -17.16 -7.21
CA GLY A 18 -6.04 -16.00 -7.22
C GLY A 18 -6.38 -15.02 -8.36
N VAL A 19 -6.64 -15.49 -9.55
CA VAL A 19 -7.03 -14.65 -10.71
C VAL A 19 -8.37 -13.96 -10.46
N VAL A 20 -9.39 -14.70 -9.98
CA VAL A 20 -10.71 -14.12 -9.67
C VAL A 20 -10.59 -13.02 -8.61
N LEU A 21 -9.91 -13.32 -7.50
CA LEU A 21 -9.66 -12.33 -6.45
C LEU A 21 -8.80 -11.17 -6.97
N GLY A 22 -7.82 -11.44 -7.83
CA GLY A 22 -6.98 -10.43 -8.46
C GLY A 22 -7.77 -9.45 -9.32
N ILE A 23 -8.73 -9.93 -10.10
CA ILE A 23 -9.64 -9.08 -10.89
C ILE A 23 -10.48 -8.19 -9.96
N VAL A 24 -11.07 -8.77 -8.91
CA VAL A 24 -11.91 -8.02 -7.96
C VAL A 24 -11.09 -6.96 -7.21
N PHE A 25 -9.96 -7.35 -6.62
CA PHE A 25 -9.10 -6.41 -5.89
C PHE A 25 -8.40 -5.41 -6.80
N GLY A 26 -8.00 -5.82 -8.01
CA GLY A 26 -7.43 -4.93 -9.00
C GLY A 26 -8.42 -3.85 -9.43
N ALA A 27 -9.67 -4.22 -9.71
CA ALA A 27 -10.72 -3.27 -10.05
C ALA A 27 -11.08 -2.34 -8.88
N ALA A 28 -11.17 -2.88 -7.66
CA ALA A 28 -11.40 -2.08 -6.45
C ALA A 28 -10.26 -1.08 -6.21
N ASN A 29 -9.02 -1.53 -6.39
CA ASN A 29 -7.84 -0.68 -6.23
C ASN A 29 -7.75 0.39 -7.32
N ALA A 30 -8.14 0.05 -8.57
CA ALA A 30 -8.25 1.01 -9.65
C ALA A 30 -9.27 2.10 -9.34
N TYR A 31 -10.44 1.73 -8.88
CA TYR A 31 -11.47 2.68 -8.48
C TYR A 31 -11.01 3.61 -7.34
N LEU A 32 -10.41 3.04 -6.28
CA LEU A 32 -9.89 3.80 -5.15
C LEU A 32 -8.76 4.75 -5.57
N GLY A 33 -7.81 4.26 -6.36
CA GLY A 33 -6.66 5.04 -6.83
C GLY A 33 -7.09 6.25 -7.67
N LEU A 34 -8.03 6.06 -8.58
CA LEU A 34 -8.55 7.15 -9.42
C LEU A 34 -9.41 8.14 -8.64
N ARG A 35 -10.19 7.68 -7.65
CA ARG A 35 -11.11 8.54 -6.91
C ARG A 35 -10.47 9.26 -5.72
N VAL A 36 -9.61 8.56 -5.00
CA VAL A 36 -9.04 9.04 -3.72
C VAL A 36 -7.56 9.40 -3.85
N GLY A 37 -6.90 8.98 -4.93
CA GLY A 37 -5.46 9.18 -5.13
C GLY A 37 -4.60 8.27 -4.25
N MET A 38 -5.17 7.21 -3.70
CA MET A 38 -4.48 6.22 -2.87
C MET A 38 -4.81 4.80 -3.33
N THR A 39 -3.86 3.90 -3.16
CA THR A 39 -4.04 2.48 -3.39
C THR A 39 -3.76 1.71 -2.11
N VAL A 40 -4.42 0.56 -1.96
CA VAL A 40 -4.30 -0.30 -0.77
C VAL A 40 -3.67 -1.62 -1.20
N SER A 41 -2.74 -2.12 -0.39
CA SER A 41 -2.24 -3.48 -0.59
C SER A 41 -3.33 -4.51 -0.35
N ALA A 42 -3.41 -5.49 -1.25
CA ALA A 42 -4.38 -6.58 -1.15
C ALA A 42 -3.82 -7.86 -0.54
N SER A 43 -2.55 -7.90 -0.14
CA SER A 43 -1.90 -9.14 0.33
C SER A 43 -2.66 -9.80 1.48
N ILE A 44 -2.93 -9.05 2.54
CA ILE A 44 -3.65 -9.58 3.72
C ILE A 44 -5.13 -9.86 3.40
N PRO A 45 -5.92 -8.93 2.80
CA PRO A 45 -7.28 -9.23 2.39
C PRO A 45 -7.38 -10.43 1.45
N ALA A 46 -6.47 -10.55 0.48
CA ALA A 46 -6.44 -11.66 -0.46
C ALA A 46 -6.12 -12.99 0.24
N ALA A 47 -5.22 -13.02 1.22
CA ALA A 47 -4.94 -14.21 2.01
C ALA A 47 -6.20 -14.69 2.76
N VAL A 48 -6.88 -13.79 3.47
CA VAL A 48 -8.12 -14.10 4.21
C VAL A 48 -9.22 -14.57 3.26
N MET A 49 -9.43 -13.84 2.15
CA MET A 49 -10.47 -14.19 1.17
C MET A 49 -10.18 -15.51 0.46
N THR A 50 -8.93 -15.81 0.14
CA THR A 50 -8.54 -17.10 -0.43
C THR A 50 -8.94 -18.26 0.49
N VAL A 51 -8.60 -18.16 1.77
CA VAL A 51 -8.96 -19.19 2.75
C VAL A 51 -10.47 -19.25 2.93
N ALA A 52 -11.17 -18.12 2.95
CA ALA A 52 -12.63 -18.09 3.01
C ALA A 52 -13.27 -18.78 1.80
N VAL A 53 -12.78 -18.51 0.59
CA VAL A 53 -13.27 -19.17 -0.65
C VAL A 53 -12.99 -20.67 -0.62
N PHE A 54 -11.79 -21.09 -0.20
CA PHE A 54 -11.47 -22.52 -0.08
C PHE A 54 -12.42 -23.23 0.89
N ARG A 55 -12.72 -22.63 2.04
CA ARG A 55 -13.67 -23.17 3.01
C ARG A 55 -15.11 -23.19 2.48
N LEU A 56 -15.57 -22.12 1.84
CA LEU A 56 -16.93 -22.01 1.28
C LEU A 56 -17.17 -23.07 0.20
N LEU A 57 -16.18 -23.25 -0.67
CA LEU A 57 -16.25 -24.26 -1.74
C LEU A 57 -15.85 -25.66 -1.27
N ARG A 58 -15.58 -25.85 0.03
CA ARG A 58 -15.14 -27.12 0.63
C ARG A 58 -13.89 -27.71 -0.04
N LEU A 59 -13.04 -26.84 -0.58
CA LEU A 59 -11.78 -27.23 -1.17
C LEU A 59 -10.74 -27.43 -0.06
N ARG A 60 -10.12 -28.60 0.00
CA ARG A 60 -8.93 -28.80 0.84
C ARG A 60 -7.81 -27.99 0.22
N GLY A 61 -7.27 -27.01 0.96
CA GLY A 61 -6.17 -26.18 0.52
C GLY A 61 -4.98 -26.31 1.44
N THR A 62 -3.78 -26.32 0.85
CA THR A 62 -2.53 -26.24 1.61
C THR A 62 -2.18 -24.76 1.86
N ILE A 63 -1.28 -24.50 2.82
CA ILE A 63 -0.77 -23.16 3.07
C ILE A 63 -0.06 -22.58 1.85
N LEU A 64 0.63 -23.44 1.08
CA LEU A 64 1.34 -23.05 -0.14
C LEU A 64 0.37 -22.65 -1.27
N GLU A 65 -0.73 -23.41 -1.45
CA GLU A 65 -1.78 -23.05 -2.39
C GLU A 65 -2.46 -21.73 -2.02
N ALA A 66 -2.72 -21.51 -0.75
CA ALA A 66 -3.31 -20.26 -0.27
C ALA A 66 -2.33 -19.08 -0.46
N ASN A 67 -1.04 -19.30 -0.23
CA ASN A 67 0.00 -18.31 -0.50
C ASN A 67 0.12 -17.99 -1.99
N LEU A 68 0.08 -19.00 -2.87
CA LEU A 68 0.09 -18.79 -4.32
C LEU A 68 -1.12 -17.96 -4.76
N SER A 69 -2.31 -18.33 -4.31
CA SER A 69 -3.55 -17.62 -4.65
C SER A 69 -3.51 -16.15 -4.21
N GLN A 70 -3.11 -15.86 -2.97
CA GLN A 70 -2.97 -14.48 -2.49
C GLN A 70 -1.88 -13.71 -3.25
N THR A 71 -0.78 -14.36 -3.63
CA THR A 71 0.29 -13.72 -4.40
C THR A 71 -0.19 -13.30 -5.78
N VAL A 72 -0.94 -14.18 -6.48
CA VAL A 72 -1.56 -13.84 -7.76
C VAL A 72 -2.53 -12.67 -7.63
N ALA A 73 -3.36 -12.67 -6.59
CA ALA A 73 -4.30 -11.57 -6.34
C ALA A 73 -3.58 -10.25 -6.02
N SER A 74 -2.54 -10.31 -5.19
CA SER A 74 -1.73 -9.14 -4.81
C SER A 74 -0.95 -8.57 -6.01
N ALA A 75 -0.42 -9.43 -6.88
CA ALA A 75 0.26 -8.99 -8.10
C ALA A 75 -0.66 -8.17 -9.02
N SER A 76 -1.93 -8.55 -9.14
CA SER A 76 -2.92 -7.80 -9.91
C SER A 76 -3.13 -6.38 -9.36
N THR A 77 -3.20 -6.22 -8.05
CA THR A 77 -3.35 -4.88 -7.43
C THR A 77 -2.09 -4.02 -7.59
N ALA A 78 -0.91 -4.61 -7.56
CA ALA A 78 0.34 -3.90 -7.80
C ALA A 78 0.44 -3.37 -9.23
N LEU A 79 0.04 -4.17 -10.24
CA LEU A 79 -0.05 -3.74 -11.64
C LEU A 79 -1.08 -2.63 -11.82
N ALA A 80 -2.25 -2.76 -11.21
CA ALA A 80 -3.29 -1.73 -11.24
C ALA A 80 -2.75 -0.40 -10.68
N THR A 81 -2.03 -0.43 -9.57
CA THR A 81 -1.41 0.76 -8.97
C THR A 81 -0.46 1.46 -9.93
N GLY A 82 0.42 0.73 -10.60
CA GLY A 82 1.36 1.29 -11.58
C GLY A 82 0.66 2.00 -12.74
N THR A 83 -0.37 1.38 -13.30
CA THR A 83 -1.14 1.95 -14.43
C THR A 83 -1.98 3.16 -14.03
N ILE A 84 -2.63 3.13 -12.87
CA ILE A 84 -3.53 4.19 -12.40
C ILE A 84 -2.81 5.52 -12.20
N PHE A 85 -1.59 5.51 -11.73
CA PHE A 85 -0.83 6.74 -11.45
C PHE A 85 -0.04 7.25 -12.65
N THR A 86 0.14 6.48 -13.70
CA THR A 86 0.90 6.89 -14.88
C THR A 86 0.03 7.19 -16.09
N ILE A 87 -0.92 6.34 -16.41
CA ILE A 87 -1.74 6.47 -17.63
C ILE A 87 -2.63 7.73 -17.62
N PRO A 88 -3.27 8.16 -16.51
CA PRO A 88 -4.06 9.40 -16.52
C PRO A 88 -3.27 10.66 -16.89
N ALA A 89 -1.95 10.69 -16.61
CA ALA A 89 -1.11 11.80 -17.02
C ALA A 89 -1.03 11.93 -18.54
N LEU A 90 -1.03 10.82 -19.29
CA LEU A 90 -1.06 10.83 -20.74
C LEU A 90 -2.36 11.42 -21.28
N PHE A 91 -3.50 11.10 -20.66
CA PHE A 91 -4.78 11.69 -21.04
C PHE A 91 -4.82 13.21 -20.81
N LEU A 92 -4.21 13.67 -19.70
CA LEU A 92 -4.10 15.12 -19.43
C LEU A 92 -3.22 15.84 -20.45
N TRP A 93 -2.26 15.15 -21.06
CA TRP A 93 -1.43 15.66 -22.15
C TRP A 93 -2.07 15.50 -23.54
N GLY A 94 -3.29 15.01 -23.62
CA GLY A 94 -4.02 14.78 -24.87
C GLY A 94 -3.60 13.49 -25.61
N ALA A 95 -2.76 12.67 -25.02
CA ALA A 95 -2.37 11.39 -25.60
C ALA A 95 -3.28 10.27 -25.07
N THR A 96 -3.99 9.59 -25.96
CA THR A 96 -4.85 8.43 -25.64
C THR A 96 -4.24 7.16 -26.15
N PRO A 97 -3.42 6.44 -25.35
CA PRO A 97 -2.80 5.20 -25.81
C PRO A 97 -3.87 4.13 -26.08
N PRO A 98 -3.73 3.32 -27.15
CA PRO A 98 -4.63 2.20 -27.39
C PRO A 98 -4.60 1.20 -26.22
N TYR A 99 -5.76 0.59 -25.92
CA TYR A 99 -5.89 -0.37 -24.81
C TYR A 99 -4.83 -1.48 -24.85
N LEU A 100 -4.56 -2.07 -26.02
CA LEU A 100 -3.57 -3.13 -26.18
C LEU A 100 -2.16 -2.66 -25.82
N GLN A 101 -1.81 -1.40 -26.13
CA GLN A 101 -0.52 -0.82 -25.76
C GLN A 101 -0.38 -0.69 -24.24
N VAL A 102 -1.42 -0.26 -23.54
CA VAL A 102 -1.43 -0.18 -22.08
C VAL A 102 -1.25 -1.56 -21.45
N VAL A 103 -1.97 -2.58 -21.96
CA VAL A 103 -1.84 -3.96 -21.50
C VAL A 103 -0.43 -4.50 -21.75
N ALA A 104 0.13 -4.26 -22.94
CA ALA A 104 1.48 -4.69 -23.28
C ALA A 104 2.53 -4.03 -22.39
N LEU A 105 2.42 -2.72 -22.12
CA LEU A 105 3.31 -2.00 -21.23
C LEU A 105 3.23 -2.53 -19.79
N ALA A 106 2.03 -2.78 -19.28
CA ALA A 106 1.84 -3.37 -17.95
C ALA A 106 2.47 -4.77 -17.86
N PHE A 107 2.27 -5.61 -18.87
CA PHE A 107 2.84 -6.95 -18.94
C PHE A 107 4.38 -6.94 -19.02
N LEU A 108 4.94 -6.12 -19.89
CA LEU A 108 6.39 -5.97 -20.04
C LEU A 108 7.02 -5.39 -18.78
N GLY A 109 6.36 -4.41 -18.15
CA GLY A 109 6.78 -3.87 -16.84
C GLY A 109 6.79 -4.92 -15.74
N ALA A 110 5.78 -5.80 -15.69
CA ALA A 110 5.75 -6.92 -14.77
C ALA A 110 6.89 -7.91 -15.00
N LEU A 111 7.15 -8.28 -16.26
CA LEU A 111 8.27 -9.15 -16.62
C LEU A 111 9.62 -8.54 -16.24
N LEU A 112 9.82 -7.27 -16.51
CA LEU A 112 11.03 -6.55 -16.12
C LEU A 112 11.21 -6.54 -14.59
N GLY A 113 10.14 -6.28 -13.84
CA GLY A 113 10.16 -6.31 -12.39
C GLY A 113 10.55 -7.68 -11.82
N ILE A 114 9.98 -8.76 -12.39
CA ILE A 114 10.34 -10.13 -12.00
C ILE A 114 11.81 -10.42 -12.34
N ALA A 115 12.25 -10.08 -13.55
CA ALA A 115 13.62 -10.30 -13.99
C ALA A 115 14.63 -9.56 -13.11
N ALA A 116 14.32 -8.35 -12.65
CA ALA A 116 15.16 -7.59 -11.74
C ALA A 116 15.13 -8.17 -10.32
N MET A 117 13.98 -8.69 -9.85
CA MET A 117 13.82 -9.13 -8.46
C MET A 117 14.38 -10.53 -8.20
N VAL A 118 14.40 -11.42 -9.21
CA VAL A 118 14.93 -12.78 -9.07
C VAL A 118 16.36 -12.79 -8.53
N PRO A 119 17.35 -12.08 -9.11
CA PRO A 119 18.70 -12.05 -8.56
C PRO A 119 18.79 -11.32 -7.20
N LEU A 120 17.98 -10.30 -6.98
CA LEU A 120 17.98 -9.50 -5.76
C LEU A 120 17.35 -10.25 -4.57
N ARG A 121 16.49 -11.25 -4.83
CA ARG A 121 15.81 -12.02 -3.78
C ARG A 121 16.78 -12.60 -2.75
N ARG A 122 17.87 -13.20 -3.20
CA ARG A 122 18.86 -13.83 -2.29
C ARG A 122 19.48 -12.80 -1.35
N LEU A 123 19.74 -11.59 -1.86
CA LEU A 123 20.35 -10.52 -1.09
C LEU A 123 19.34 -9.86 -0.15
N LEU A 124 18.24 -9.37 -0.69
CA LEU A 124 17.29 -8.52 0.03
C LEU A 124 16.37 -9.31 0.96
N ILE A 125 15.98 -10.54 0.57
CA ILE A 125 15.01 -11.32 1.34
C ILE A 125 15.72 -12.35 2.24
N VAL A 126 16.76 -13.03 1.73
CA VAL A 126 17.39 -14.11 2.49
C VAL A 126 18.53 -13.60 3.39
N LYS A 127 19.47 -12.81 2.83
CA LYS A 127 20.63 -12.34 3.60
C LYS A 127 20.31 -11.16 4.51
N ALA A 128 19.48 -10.22 4.05
CA ALA A 128 19.09 -9.05 4.81
C ALA A 128 17.81 -9.26 5.64
N HIS A 129 17.41 -10.51 5.90
CA HIS A 129 16.16 -10.85 6.60
C HIS A 129 16.03 -10.17 7.98
N ASP A 130 17.12 -10.12 8.73
CA ASP A 130 17.14 -9.56 10.08
C ASP A 130 17.25 -8.01 10.07
N GLU A 131 17.72 -7.44 8.97
CA GLU A 131 17.91 -5.98 8.83
C GLU A 131 16.70 -5.29 8.19
N LEU A 132 16.02 -5.97 7.27
CA LEU A 132 14.87 -5.44 6.53
C LEU A 132 13.56 -6.03 7.06
N PRO A 133 12.77 -5.25 7.82
CA PRO A 133 11.45 -5.68 8.23
C PRO A 133 10.51 -5.67 7.03
N TYR A 134 9.89 -6.79 6.72
CA TYR A 134 8.81 -6.93 5.74
C TYR A 134 7.47 -7.09 6.47
N PRO A 135 6.92 -6.03 7.07
CA PRO A 135 5.80 -6.13 8.00
C PRO A 135 4.55 -6.71 7.36
N GLU A 136 4.28 -6.33 6.12
CA GLU A 136 3.13 -6.83 5.38
C GLU A 136 3.26 -8.30 5.01
N GLY A 137 4.43 -8.71 4.52
CA GLY A 137 4.72 -10.11 4.21
C GLY A 137 4.67 -11.00 5.45
N THR A 138 5.22 -10.53 6.56
CA THR A 138 5.18 -11.20 7.86
C THR A 138 3.74 -11.36 8.36
N ALA A 139 2.95 -10.29 8.33
CA ALA A 139 1.54 -10.33 8.72
C ALA A 139 0.73 -11.29 7.82
N CYS A 140 0.98 -11.27 6.51
CA CYS A 140 0.33 -12.19 5.57
C CYS A 140 0.68 -13.65 5.88
N ALA A 141 1.94 -13.95 6.17
CA ALA A 141 2.39 -15.30 6.55
C ALA A 141 1.73 -15.77 7.85
N GLU A 142 1.62 -14.91 8.85
CA GLU A 142 0.93 -15.24 10.11
C GLU A 142 -0.57 -15.49 9.89
N VAL A 143 -1.23 -14.68 9.05
CA VAL A 143 -2.63 -14.90 8.67
C VAL A 143 -2.80 -16.26 7.99
N LEU A 144 -1.95 -16.61 7.04
CA LEU A 144 -2.02 -17.91 6.36
C LEU A 144 -1.76 -19.07 7.33
N ARG A 145 -0.77 -18.96 8.20
CA ARG A 145 -0.49 -19.97 9.24
C ARG A 145 -1.67 -20.17 10.17
N ALA A 146 -2.25 -19.07 10.66
CA ALA A 146 -3.38 -19.11 11.58
C ALA A 146 -4.66 -19.66 10.94
N THR A 147 -4.84 -19.53 9.63
CA THR A 147 -6.07 -19.93 8.95
C THR A 147 -6.04 -21.34 8.37
N VAL A 148 -4.87 -21.88 8.04
CA VAL A 148 -4.71 -23.20 7.40
C VAL A 148 -4.43 -24.31 8.40
N HIS A 149 -3.72 -24.05 9.50
CA HIS A 149 -3.42 -25.09 10.52
C HIS A 149 -4.62 -25.31 11.45
N GLU A 150 -5.19 -26.51 11.43
CA GLU A 150 -6.32 -26.94 12.28
C GLU A 150 -5.87 -27.42 13.70
N SER A 151 -4.69 -27.03 14.19
CA SER A 151 -4.33 -27.32 15.57
C SER A 151 -5.24 -26.54 16.55
N SER A 152 -5.53 -27.09 17.70
CA SER A 152 -6.54 -26.60 18.67
C SER A 152 -6.39 -25.13 19.13
N GLY A 153 -5.25 -24.49 18.86
CA GLY A 153 -5.06 -23.04 19.00
C GLY A 153 -5.38 -22.23 17.75
N ALA A 154 -5.34 -22.81 16.57
CA ALA A 154 -5.53 -22.13 15.28
C ALA A 154 -6.99 -21.77 15.00
N ALA A 155 -7.95 -22.53 15.53
CA ALA A 155 -9.37 -22.19 15.41
C ALA A 155 -9.68 -20.85 16.09
N ASN A 156 -9.07 -20.58 17.24
CA ASN A 156 -9.19 -19.30 17.95
C ASN A 156 -8.48 -18.17 17.19
N ALA A 157 -7.28 -18.39 16.66
CA ALA A 157 -6.54 -17.39 15.90
C ALA A 157 -7.30 -16.99 14.63
N SER A 158 -7.84 -17.95 13.88
CA SER A 158 -8.64 -17.66 12.69
C SER A 158 -9.93 -16.90 13.03
N ALA A 159 -10.57 -17.22 14.15
CA ALA A 159 -11.75 -16.50 14.61
C ALA A 159 -11.45 -15.02 14.93
N TRP A 160 -10.29 -14.71 15.50
CA TRP A 160 -9.85 -13.34 15.76
C TRP A 160 -9.61 -12.54 14.48
N ILE A 161 -9.07 -13.16 13.42
CA ILE A 161 -8.90 -12.50 12.12
C ILE A 161 -10.26 -12.09 11.55
N PHE A 162 -11.24 -13.02 11.52
CA PHE A 162 -12.59 -12.71 11.02
C PHE A 162 -13.32 -11.71 11.91
N ARG A 163 -13.14 -11.75 13.24
CA ARG A 163 -13.67 -10.73 14.15
C ARG A 163 -13.06 -9.37 13.89
N GLY A 164 -11.73 -9.28 13.71
CA GLY A 164 -11.03 -8.04 13.37
C GLY A 164 -11.51 -7.47 12.03
N MET A 165 -11.67 -8.32 11.01
CA MET A 165 -12.21 -7.91 9.72
C MET A 165 -13.66 -7.42 9.83
N ALA A 166 -14.51 -8.13 10.58
CA ALA A 166 -15.89 -7.72 10.82
C ALA A 166 -15.98 -6.40 11.60
N ALA A 167 -15.15 -6.23 12.62
CA ALA A 167 -15.07 -4.98 13.40
C ALA A 167 -14.60 -3.81 12.52
N GLY A 168 -13.54 -4.01 11.72
CA GLY A 168 -13.05 -3.00 10.77
C GLY A 168 -14.10 -2.63 9.72
N ALA A 169 -14.80 -3.62 9.17
CA ALA A 169 -15.90 -3.40 8.24
C ALA A 169 -17.07 -2.64 8.89
N ALA A 170 -17.45 -3.00 10.12
CA ALA A 170 -18.51 -2.33 10.86
C ALA A 170 -18.17 -0.85 11.11
N VAL A 171 -16.94 -0.56 11.55
CA VAL A 171 -16.48 0.83 11.72
C VAL A 171 -16.53 1.59 10.41
N LYS A 172 -16.08 0.96 9.30
CA LYS A 172 -16.12 1.60 7.97
C LYS A 172 -17.54 1.85 7.49
N VAL A 173 -18.48 0.94 7.75
CA VAL A 173 -19.91 1.12 7.44
C VAL A 173 -20.48 2.30 8.26
N VAL A 174 -20.19 2.36 9.55
CA VAL A 174 -20.68 3.43 10.43
C VAL A 174 -20.16 4.80 9.98
N ILE A 175 -18.90 4.89 9.57
CA ILE A 175 -18.28 6.15 9.12
C ILE A 175 -18.73 6.51 7.69
N SER A 176 -18.62 5.56 6.74
CA SER A 176 -18.69 5.90 5.31
C SER A 176 -20.06 5.64 4.68
N LEU A 177 -20.91 4.81 5.28
CA LEU A 177 -22.24 4.49 4.78
C LEU A 177 -23.33 5.11 5.66
N ALA A 178 -23.23 4.95 6.97
CA ALA A 178 -24.22 5.47 7.91
C ALA A 178 -23.96 6.95 8.30
N TYR A 179 -22.76 7.47 8.05
CA TYR A 179 -22.34 8.86 8.42
C TYR A 179 -22.60 9.21 9.89
N LEU A 180 -22.58 8.20 10.79
CA LEU A 180 -22.85 8.40 12.21
C LEU A 180 -21.64 8.93 12.97
N LEU A 181 -20.42 8.70 12.46
CA LEU A 181 -19.19 9.21 13.04
C LEU A 181 -18.40 9.94 11.97
N PRO A 182 -17.68 11.02 12.34
CA PRO A 182 -16.76 11.66 11.41
C PRO A 182 -15.62 10.71 11.06
N GLY A 183 -15.21 10.69 9.80
CA GLY A 183 -14.05 9.89 9.37
C GLY A 183 -12.73 10.48 9.83
N GLU A 184 -12.73 11.77 10.16
CA GLU A 184 -11.57 12.54 10.57
C GLU A 184 -11.95 13.49 11.70
N ILE A 185 -11.07 13.64 12.67
CA ILE A 185 -11.24 14.57 13.80
C ILE A 185 -10.11 15.58 13.72
N GLY A 186 -10.44 16.82 13.36
CA GLY A 186 -9.51 17.94 13.25
C GLY A 186 -9.51 18.82 14.50
N PHE A 187 -8.33 19.26 14.91
CA PHE A 187 -8.11 20.23 15.97
C PHE A 187 -7.29 21.40 15.42
N ALA A 188 -7.92 22.54 15.23
CA ALA A 188 -7.23 23.75 14.84
C ALA A 188 -6.36 24.26 16.01
N LEU A 189 -5.14 24.68 15.70
CA LEU A 189 -4.21 25.26 16.67
C LEU A 189 -4.28 26.79 16.59
N PRO A 190 -4.96 27.49 17.49
CA PRO A 190 -5.23 28.94 17.34
C PRO A 190 -3.99 29.83 17.38
N VAL A 191 -2.85 29.31 17.85
CA VAL A 191 -1.60 30.04 17.97
C VAL A 191 -0.86 30.18 16.61
N LEU A 192 -1.12 29.25 15.68
CA LEU A 192 -0.42 29.20 14.39
C LEU A 192 -1.42 29.33 13.24
N PRO A 193 -1.16 30.17 12.23
CA PRO A 193 -2.06 30.37 11.12
C PRO A 193 -2.25 29.08 10.32
N LYS A 194 -3.51 28.67 10.15
CA LYS A 194 -3.89 27.47 9.38
C LYS A 194 -3.25 26.16 9.87
N ALA A 195 -2.74 26.10 11.12
CA ALA A 195 -2.27 24.85 11.72
C ALA A 195 -3.44 24.02 12.20
N GLU A 196 -3.51 22.79 11.73
CA GLU A 196 -4.55 21.84 12.11
C GLU A 196 -3.94 20.46 12.32
N LEU A 197 -4.24 19.82 13.43
CA LEU A 197 -3.93 18.42 13.68
C LEU A 197 -5.19 17.61 13.42
N ALA A 198 -5.13 16.78 12.41
CA ALA A 198 -6.23 15.90 12.04
C ALA A 198 -5.85 14.43 12.29
N LEU A 199 -6.79 13.67 12.85
CA LEU A 199 -6.70 12.24 13.09
C LEU A 199 -7.76 11.53 12.25
N GLU A 200 -7.33 10.73 11.30
CA GLU A 200 -8.23 9.87 10.52
C GLU A 200 -8.57 8.59 11.30
N ILE A 201 -9.84 8.27 11.39
CA ILE A 201 -10.33 7.05 12.02
C ILE A 201 -10.32 5.91 10.98
N ALA A 202 -9.17 5.27 10.82
CA ALA A 202 -8.96 4.19 9.86
C ALA A 202 -8.46 2.92 10.56
N PRO A 203 -9.35 1.92 10.84
CA PRO A 203 -8.96 0.68 11.52
C PRO A 203 -7.83 -0.07 10.82
N ALA A 204 -7.79 -0.01 9.49
CA ALA A 204 -6.72 -0.64 8.71
C ALA A 204 -5.35 0.00 9.01
N LEU A 205 -5.28 1.34 9.08
CA LEU A 205 -4.03 2.05 9.40
C LEU A 205 -3.60 1.83 10.85
N LEU A 206 -4.56 1.68 11.77
CA LEU A 206 -4.27 1.30 13.17
C LEU A 206 -3.57 -0.07 13.22
N GLY A 207 -4.08 -1.06 12.48
CA GLY A 207 -3.48 -2.38 12.38
C GLY A 207 -2.07 -2.34 11.77
N VAL A 208 -1.89 -1.58 10.70
CA VAL A 208 -0.57 -1.38 10.08
C VAL A 208 0.40 -0.72 11.05
N GLY A 209 -0.03 0.33 11.77
CA GLY A 209 0.81 1.00 12.76
C GLY A 209 1.24 0.07 13.89
N TYR A 210 0.36 -0.84 14.34
CA TYR A 210 0.67 -1.86 15.34
C TYR A 210 1.74 -2.85 14.84
N ILE A 211 1.64 -3.30 13.58
CA ILE A 211 2.60 -4.23 12.95
C ILE A 211 3.96 -3.56 12.74
N LEU A 212 3.99 -2.31 12.28
CA LEU A 212 5.22 -1.53 12.06
C LEU A 212 5.99 -1.28 13.35
N GLY A 213 5.28 -1.20 14.47
CA GLY A 213 5.86 -0.92 15.77
C GLY A 213 6.15 0.56 16.02
N TYR A 214 6.49 0.85 17.27
CA TYR A 214 6.62 2.23 17.77
C TYR A 214 7.63 3.08 16.99
N ARG A 215 8.79 2.52 16.64
CA ARG A 215 9.88 3.29 16.01
C ARG A 215 9.46 3.88 14.65
N GLN A 216 8.90 3.08 13.78
CA GLN A 216 8.44 3.50 12.46
C GLN A 216 7.20 4.41 12.57
N ALA A 217 6.26 4.05 13.43
CA ALA A 217 5.09 4.87 13.69
C ALA A 217 5.46 6.27 14.21
N ALA A 218 6.45 6.37 15.11
CA ALA A 218 6.94 7.66 15.62
C ALA A 218 7.55 8.54 14.52
N VAL A 219 8.26 7.96 13.55
CA VAL A 219 8.80 8.72 12.40
C VAL A 219 7.65 9.25 11.53
N CYS A 220 6.61 8.46 11.28
CA CYS A 220 5.43 8.92 10.54
C CYS A 220 4.71 10.07 11.27
N VAL A 221 4.53 9.95 12.59
CA VAL A 221 3.91 11.00 13.41
C VAL A 221 4.78 12.28 13.40
N ALA A 222 6.10 12.16 13.50
CA ALA A 222 7.00 13.30 13.40
C ALA A 222 6.86 14.02 12.05
N GLY A 223 6.77 13.28 10.94
CA GLY A 223 6.51 13.85 9.61
C GLY A 223 5.16 14.57 9.53
N ALA A 224 4.12 13.98 10.11
CA ALA A 224 2.79 14.60 10.17
C ALA A 224 2.80 15.89 11.00
N LEU A 225 3.48 15.90 12.15
CA LEU A 225 3.63 17.10 12.98
C LEU A 225 4.41 18.21 12.27
N ILE A 226 5.51 17.88 11.59
CA ILE A 226 6.28 18.85 10.79
C ILE A 226 5.38 19.44 9.69
N SER A 227 4.62 18.61 9.01
CA SER A 227 3.66 19.04 7.99
C SER A 227 2.61 20.01 8.55
N ALA A 228 1.94 19.63 9.64
CA ALA A 228 0.79 20.35 10.18
C ALA A 228 1.17 21.61 10.98
N VAL A 229 2.28 21.55 11.72
CA VAL A 229 2.68 22.61 12.69
C VAL A 229 3.77 23.53 12.15
N VAL A 230 4.54 23.08 11.15
CA VAL A 230 5.66 23.87 10.61
C VAL A 230 5.36 24.28 9.16
N ILE A 231 5.21 23.32 8.27
CA ILE A 231 5.16 23.60 6.82
C ILE A 231 3.86 24.33 6.45
N THR A 232 2.71 23.84 6.89
CA THR A 232 1.41 24.46 6.57
C THR A 232 1.30 25.89 7.11
N PRO A 233 1.61 26.18 8.38
CA PRO A 233 1.65 27.55 8.88
C PRO A 233 2.67 28.45 8.19
N LEU A 234 3.84 27.93 7.83
CA LEU A 234 4.88 28.68 7.13
C LEU A 234 4.37 29.13 5.74
N ILE A 235 3.74 28.21 5.00
CA ILE A 235 3.12 28.53 3.69
C ILE A 235 2.00 29.57 3.87
N ALA A 236 1.15 29.40 4.87
CA ALA A 236 0.07 30.34 5.17
C ALA A 236 0.62 31.75 5.51
N TRP A 237 1.67 31.81 6.32
CA TRP A 237 2.32 33.06 6.69
C TRP A 237 3.00 33.74 5.49
N MET A 238 3.75 33.01 4.67
CA MET A 238 4.36 33.54 3.45
C MET A 238 3.31 33.99 2.43
N GLY A 239 2.20 33.25 2.33
CA GLY A 239 1.10 33.54 1.43
C GLY A 239 0.21 34.71 1.86
N ALA A 240 0.28 35.14 3.13
CA ALA A 240 -0.57 36.20 3.65
C ALA A 240 -0.35 37.56 2.96
N ALA A 241 0.85 37.81 2.44
CA ALA A 241 1.19 39.05 1.72
C ALA A 241 1.06 38.92 0.20
N MET A 242 0.66 37.77 -0.34
CA MET A 242 0.56 37.54 -1.78
C MET A 242 -0.73 38.10 -2.34
N THR A 243 -0.62 38.83 -3.45
CA THR A 243 -1.78 39.41 -4.20
C THR A 243 -2.16 38.57 -5.41
N GLN A 244 -1.41 37.53 -5.71
CA GLN A 244 -1.69 36.60 -6.83
C GLN A 244 -1.63 35.17 -6.34
N PRO A 245 -2.43 34.26 -6.95
CA PRO A 245 -2.36 32.85 -6.66
C PRO A 245 -0.95 32.29 -6.90
N LEU A 246 -0.49 31.44 -6.00
CA LEU A 246 0.80 30.76 -6.14
C LEU A 246 0.60 29.41 -6.86
N TYR A 247 1.37 29.17 -7.92
CA TYR A 247 1.35 27.88 -8.62
C TYR A 247 1.63 26.72 -7.63
N PRO A 248 0.91 25.57 -7.68
CA PRO A 248 0.02 25.12 -8.76
C PRO A 248 -1.43 25.61 -8.68
N GLU A 249 -1.81 26.39 -7.68
CA GLU A 249 -3.11 27.00 -7.63
C GLU A 249 -3.16 28.23 -8.54
N THR A 250 -4.25 28.40 -9.25
CA THR A 250 -4.41 29.50 -10.24
C THR A 250 -5.60 30.41 -9.96
N GLN A 251 -6.49 30.04 -9.03
CA GLN A 251 -7.75 30.74 -8.82
C GLN A 251 -7.88 31.36 -7.42
N ARG A 252 -7.34 30.73 -6.39
CA ARG A 252 -7.50 31.15 -5.00
C ARG A 252 -6.19 31.63 -4.40
N LEU A 253 -6.28 32.66 -3.56
CA LEU A 253 -5.14 33.10 -2.75
C LEU A 253 -4.93 32.14 -1.57
N ILE A 254 -3.71 32.04 -1.08
CA ILE A 254 -3.37 31.21 0.10
C ILE A 254 -4.15 31.65 1.34
N VAL A 255 -4.46 32.94 1.46
CA VAL A 255 -5.28 33.50 2.56
C VAL A 255 -6.69 32.89 2.60
N ASP A 256 -7.27 32.62 1.43
CA ASP A 256 -8.63 32.08 1.28
C ASP A 256 -8.69 30.55 1.37
N MET A 257 -7.54 29.89 1.51
CA MET A 257 -7.44 28.43 1.64
C MET A 257 -7.54 28.01 3.10
N ASP A 258 -8.15 26.84 3.33
CA ASP A 258 -8.07 26.15 4.63
C ASP A 258 -6.77 25.32 4.75
N ALA A 259 -6.56 24.67 5.89
CA ALA A 259 -5.39 23.84 6.14
C ALA A 259 -5.30 22.65 5.17
N GLY A 260 -6.44 22.02 4.87
CA GLY A 260 -6.55 20.91 3.93
C GLY A 260 -6.25 21.31 2.49
N ASP A 261 -6.71 22.49 2.06
CA ASP A 261 -6.41 23.07 0.75
C ASP A 261 -4.90 23.32 0.60
N ILE A 262 -4.26 23.97 1.59
CA ILE A 262 -2.82 24.22 1.59
C ILE A 262 -2.05 22.90 1.56
N TRP A 263 -2.48 21.93 2.36
CA TRP A 263 -1.87 20.60 2.34
C TRP A 263 -1.97 19.95 0.96
N SER A 264 -3.15 19.91 0.37
CA SER A 264 -3.39 19.22 -0.90
C SER A 264 -2.68 19.88 -2.08
N ARG A 265 -2.52 21.19 -2.06
CA ARG A 265 -1.93 21.98 -3.16
C ARG A 265 -0.42 22.15 -3.05
N TYR A 266 0.15 22.18 -1.84
CA TYR A 266 1.57 22.50 -1.63
C TYR A 266 2.30 21.44 -0.82
N VAL A 267 1.85 21.14 0.40
CA VAL A 267 2.59 20.26 1.33
C VAL A 267 2.71 18.84 0.78
N ARG A 268 1.66 18.33 0.15
CA ARG A 268 1.63 17.03 -0.52
C ARG A 268 2.74 16.86 -1.56
N TYR A 269 3.03 17.91 -2.34
CA TYR A 269 4.10 17.88 -3.34
C TYR A 269 5.49 17.93 -2.70
N ILE A 270 5.64 18.67 -1.60
CA ILE A 270 6.88 18.66 -0.81
C ILE A 270 7.13 17.26 -0.28
N GLY A 271 6.09 16.61 0.28
CA GLY A 271 6.14 15.24 0.73
C GLY A 271 6.50 14.25 -0.38
N ALA A 272 5.87 14.38 -1.55
CA ALA A 272 6.18 13.55 -2.72
C ALA A 272 7.64 13.73 -3.17
N GLY A 273 8.14 14.96 -3.20
CA GLY A 273 9.54 15.25 -3.51
C GLY A 273 10.51 14.64 -2.49
N ALA A 274 10.18 14.70 -1.20
CA ALA A 274 10.95 14.08 -0.13
C ALA A 274 11.03 12.55 -0.31
N VAL A 275 9.92 11.89 -0.59
CA VAL A 275 9.87 10.44 -0.85
C VAL A 275 10.68 10.07 -2.09
N ALA A 276 10.53 10.83 -3.19
CA ALA A 276 11.29 10.60 -4.42
C ALA A 276 12.81 10.75 -4.17
N THR A 277 13.22 11.81 -3.48
CA THR A 277 14.63 12.03 -3.14
C THR A 277 15.18 10.93 -2.25
N ALA A 278 14.43 10.53 -1.21
CA ALA A 278 14.81 9.43 -0.32
C ALA A 278 14.95 8.11 -1.08
N GLY A 279 14.01 7.82 -2.01
CA GLY A 279 14.06 6.65 -2.88
C GLY A 279 15.30 6.63 -3.77
N ILE A 280 15.60 7.75 -4.45
CA ILE A 280 16.79 7.88 -5.30
C ILE A 280 18.07 7.68 -4.47
N LEU A 281 18.18 8.33 -3.31
CA LEU A 281 19.34 8.18 -2.42
C LEU A 281 19.49 6.74 -1.93
N THR A 282 18.39 6.06 -1.63
CA THR A 282 18.41 4.65 -1.20
C THR A 282 18.91 3.74 -2.31
N VAL A 283 18.43 3.95 -3.55
CA VAL A 283 18.91 3.20 -4.73
C VAL A 283 20.39 3.45 -4.96
N LEU A 284 20.85 4.71 -4.95
CA LEU A 284 22.25 5.06 -5.14
C LEU A 284 23.16 4.43 -4.07
N ARG A 285 22.73 4.42 -2.81
CA ARG A 285 23.46 3.76 -1.72
C ARG A 285 23.49 2.24 -1.85
N GLY A 286 22.40 1.64 -2.36
CA GLY A 286 22.29 0.21 -2.59
C GLY A 286 22.96 -0.26 -3.89
N LEU A 287 23.31 0.66 -4.81
CA LEU A 287 23.83 0.31 -6.12
C LEU A 287 25.07 -0.60 -6.10
N PRO A 288 26.09 -0.39 -5.25
CA PRO A 288 27.22 -1.31 -5.17
C PRO A 288 26.79 -2.73 -4.82
N THR A 289 25.92 -2.87 -3.84
CA THR A 289 25.38 -4.17 -3.39
C THR A 289 24.54 -4.85 -4.48
N MET A 290 23.79 -4.08 -5.25
CA MET A 290 23.03 -4.60 -6.40
C MET A 290 23.98 -5.07 -7.51
N LEU A 291 25.01 -4.30 -7.84
CA LEU A 291 26.03 -4.70 -8.83
C LEU A 291 26.78 -5.96 -8.41
N ASP A 292 27.15 -6.07 -7.16
CA ASP A 292 27.79 -7.29 -6.62
C ASP A 292 26.86 -8.52 -6.71
N ALA A 293 25.55 -8.34 -6.48
CA ALA A 293 24.58 -9.41 -6.66
C ALA A 293 24.48 -9.85 -8.13
N PHE A 294 24.41 -8.91 -9.07
CA PHE A 294 24.38 -9.23 -10.51
C PHE A 294 25.69 -9.91 -10.96
N THR A 295 26.84 -9.40 -10.55
CA THR A 295 28.13 -10.00 -10.91
C THR A 295 28.31 -11.39 -10.30
N SER A 296 27.82 -11.64 -9.11
CA SER A 296 27.86 -12.97 -8.48
C SER A 296 26.96 -13.99 -9.19
N VAL A 297 25.81 -13.55 -9.72
CA VAL A 297 24.92 -14.38 -10.54
C VAL A 297 25.53 -14.66 -11.92
N ALA A 298 26.23 -13.69 -12.49
CA ALA A 298 26.90 -13.86 -13.79
C ALA A 298 28.13 -14.79 -13.71
N ARG A 299 28.72 -14.95 -12.54
CA ARG A 299 29.90 -15.82 -12.31
C ARG A 299 29.55 -17.23 -11.82
N GLY A 300 28.32 -17.49 -11.41
CA GLY A 300 27.85 -18.79 -10.90
C GLY A 300 26.90 -19.50 -11.76
#